data_5db0bd224846341bbc39dacfe6c22652
#
_entry.id   5db0bd224846341bbc39dacfe6c22652
#
_cell.length_a   1.000
_cell.length_b   1.000
_cell.length_c   1.000
_cell.angle_alpha   90.00
_cell.angle_beta   90.00
_cell.angle_gamma   90.00
#
_symmetry.space_group_name_H-M   'P 1'
#
loop_
_entity.id
_entity.type
_entity.pdbx_description
1 polymer ?
#
loop_
_entity_poly.entity_id
_entity_poly.type
_entity_poly.pdbx_seq_one_letter_code
_entity_poly.pdbx_strand_id
1 'polypeptide(L)'
;MNKKVILMILDGWGTSPDPKVSAIDHAQTPYIDSLYNKYPNASLRTDGLHVGLPEGQMGNSEVGHMNLGAGRIVYQDLAKINLALKDNTLAKEKVLVEAFKYAKENNKNLHFLGLLSDGGVHSHINHLKGLVDAANDYGVQNSFIHAFTDGRDVDPKSGKNFVSDLENYISKTNTKIATITGRYYAMDRDKRWERVKLAYDAIVNGIGIKSKNVVESIQESYDTTITDEFIKPIILTDNNNEPVAVLKDDDVVIFFNFRTDRGRELTEMLSQKHFHEYNTHKLDLYYVTMTNYDESFEGMKVIFNKDNLTDTLGEVLAKNGKNQIRIAETEKYPHVTFFFSGGQEEPFKGETRLLRNSPKVATYDLQPEMSAYELRDALIPELEKGEVDFVCLNFANGDMVGHTGDMNAAIKACEVVDKCVKDVVETALKNEYTTILIADHGNCETMINPDGSPHTSHTTNPVPIILIDKDLQQINDGVLGDLAPTILKLMSIEKPKAMTQESLV
;
A
#
# COMPACT_ATOMS: atom_id res chain seq x y z
N MET A 1 -7.68 10.71 32.80
CA MET A 1 -8.41 9.47 33.05
C MET A 1 -7.39 8.35 32.90
N ASN A 2 -7.13 7.47 33.84
CA ASN A 2 -6.19 6.34 33.61
C ASN A 2 -7.02 5.08 33.37
N LYS A 3 -7.67 5.01 32.18
CA LYS A 3 -8.57 3.92 31.83
C LYS A 3 -7.79 2.74 31.25
N LYS A 4 -8.28 1.53 31.44
CA LYS A 4 -7.90 0.35 30.67
C LYS A 4 -8.73 0.33 29.40
N VAL A 5 -8.14 -0.02 28.27
CA VAL A 5 -8.82 0.11 26.96
C VAL A 5 -8.78 -1.18 26.15
N ILE A 6 -9.93 -1.52 25.58
CA ILE A 6 -10.07 -2.58 24.58
C ILE A 6 -10.35 -1.91 23.23
N LEU A 7 -9.49 -2.12 22.24
CA LEU A 7 -9.78 -1.88 20.84
C LEU A 7 -10.31 -3.19 20.25
N MET A 8 -11.61 -3.21 19.93
CA MET A 8 -12.30 -4.35 19.36
C MET A 8 -12.60 -4.08 17.91
N ILE A 9 -12.03 -4.86 17.02
CA ILE A 9 -12.13 -4.71 15.57
C ILE A 9 -13.05 -5.80 15.03
N LEU A 10 -14.17 -5.40 14.45
CA LEU A 10 -15.08 -6.27 13.70
C LEU A 10 -14.67 -6.19 12.22
N ASP A 11 -13.75 -7.07 11.82
CA ASP A 11 -13.13 -7.03 10.50
C ASP A 11 -14.18 -7.13 9.38
N GLY A 12 -14.15 -6.21 8.41
CA GLY A 12 -15.09 -6.19 7.31
C GLY A 12 -16.51 -5.70 7.64
N TRP A 13 -16.73 -5.04 8.79
CA TRP A 13 -18.04 -4.57 9.25
C TRP A 13 -18.28 -3.09 8.85
N GLY A 14 -18.66 -2.86 7.60
CA GLY A 14 -18.96 -1.52 7.10
C GLY A 14 -20.38 -1.03 7.43
N THR A 15 -20.67 0.19 7.02
CA THR A 15 -22.01 0.79 7.10
C THR A 15 -22.62 0.86 5.71
N SER A 16 -23.67 0.08 5.44
CA SER A 16 -24.30 0.02 4.14
C SER A 16 -25.17 1.24 3.84
N PRO A 17 -25.09 1.79 2.62
CA PRO A 17 -26.09 2.75 2.14
C PRO A 17 -27.40 2.08 1.69
N ASP A 18 -27.39 0.77 1.42
CA ASP A 18 -28.56 -0.02 1.01
C ASP A 18 -28.68 -1.30 1.87
N PRO A 19 -29.62 -1.31 2.87
CA PRO A 19 -29.81 -2.48 3.72
C PRO A 19 -30.15 -3.79 2.97
N LYS A 20 -30.65 -3.72 1.74
CA LYS A 20 -31.06 -4.92 0.99
C LYS A 20 -29.89 -5.79 0.56
N VAL A 21 -28.70 -5.22 0.44
CA VAL A 21 -27.49 -5.93 0.02
C VAL A 21 -26.57 -6.27 1.19
N SER A 22 -26.92 -5.87 2.40
CA SER A 22 -26.12 -5.96 3.61
C SER A 22 -26.43 -7.21 4.42
N ALA A 23 -25.43 -8.05 4.68
CA ALA A 23 -25.58 -9.17 5.61
C ALA A 23 -25.77 -8.68 7.07
N ILE A 24 -25.18 -7.54 7.43
CA ILE A 24 -25.29 -6.94 8.76
C ILE A 24 -26.76 -6.55 9.05
N ASP A 25 -27.39 -5.84 8.08
CA ASP A 25 -28.78 -5.38 8.25
C ASP A 25 -29.80 -6.53 8.21
N HIS A 26 -29.46 -7.67 7.62
CA HIS A 26 -30.30 -8.85 7.63
C HIS A 26 -30.06 -9.75 8.85
N ALA A 27 -28.92 -9.60 9.54
CA ALA A 27 -28.55 -10.39 10.70
C ALA A 27 -29.32 -9.91 11.96
N GLN A 28 -29.54 -10.83 12.89
CA GLN A 28 -30.05 -10.48 14.21
C GLN A 28 -28.88 -10.14 15.14
N THR A 29 -28.59 -8.85 15.27
CA THR A 29 -27.49 -8.29 16.06
C THR A 29 -27.98 -7.42 17.22
N PRO A 30 -28.90 -7.91 18.06
CA PRO A 30 -29.62 -7.09 19.04
C PRO A 30 -28.71 -6.42 20.08
N TYR A 31 -27.56 -7.01 20.36
CA TYR A 31 -26.62 -6.41 21.31
C TYR A 31 -25.87 -5.23 20.69
N ILE A 32 -25.27 -5.43 19.53
CA ILE A 32 -24.57 -4.34 18.80
C ILE A 32 -25.57 -3.21 18.48
N ASP A 33 -26.78 -3.52 18.03
CA ASP A 33 -27.84 -2.53 17.76
C ASP A 33 -28.16 -1.69 19.00
N SER A 34 -28.19 -2.33 20.18
CA SER A 34 -28.42 -1.64 21.45
C SER A 34 -27.28 -0.68 21.82
N LEU A 35 -26.05 -0.97 21.39
CA LEU A 35 -24.87 -0.12 21.66
C LEU A 35 -24.98 1.24 20.96
N TYR A 36 -25.47 1.27 19.71
CA TYR A 36 -25.69 2.52 18.97
C TYR A 36 -26.66 3.48 19.68
N ASN A 37 -27.66 2.91 20.38
CA ASN A 37 -28.63 3.72 21.13
C ASN A 37 -28.13 4.14 22.51
N LYS A 38 -27.18 3.39 23.08
CA LYS A 38 -26.78 3.54 24.47
C LYS A 38 -25.49 4.33 24.64
N TYR A 39 -24.62 4.30 23.67
CA TYR A 39 -23.27 4.86 23.74
C TYR A 39 -22.99 5.83 22.59
N PRO A 40 -22.09 6.81 22.79
CA PRO A 40 -21.69 7.71 21.73
C PRO A 40 -21.04 6.91 20.59
N ASN A 41 -21.44 7.25 19.38
CA ASN A 41 -20.96 6.62 18.17
C ASN A 41 -20.77 7.64 17.06
N ALA A 42 -19.95 7.30 16.08
CA ALA A 42 -19.55 8.12 14.97
C ALA A 42 -19.11 7.23 13.79
N SER A 43 -18.51 7.79 12.77
CA SER A 43 -18.09 7.11 11.55
C SER A 43 -16.61 7.31 11.27
N LEU A 44 -15.95 6.26 10.78
CA LEU A 44 -14.55 6.33 10.34
C LEU A 44 -14.45 6.11 8.82
N ARG A 45 -13.61 6.91 8.16
CA ARG A 45 -13.23 6.70 6.77
C ARG A 45 -12.03 5.73 6.73
N THR A 46 -12.17 4.68 5.91
CA THR A 46 -11.19 3.58 5.83
C THR A 46 -10.75 3.30 4.40
N ASP A 47 -10.99 4.24 3.48
CA ASP A 47 -10.72 4.14 2.04
C ASP A 47 -9.74 5.23 1.57
N GLY A 48 -9.13 5.02 0.44
CA GLY A 48 -8.33 6.00 -0.29
C GLY A 48 -7.29 6.71 0.58
N LEU A 49 -7.17 8.01 0.41
CA LEU A 49 -6.16 8.82 1.13
C LEU A 49 -6.34 8.82 2.64
N HIS A 50 -7.51 8.47 3.16
CA HIS A 50 -7.78 8.38 4.60
C HIS A 50 -7.02 7.25 5.30
N VAL A 51 -6.53 6.29 4.53
CA VAL A 51 -5.69 5.18 5.02
C VAL A 51 -4.36 5.07 4.24
N GLY A 52 -4.03 6.07 3.44
CA GLY A 52 -2.77 6.13 2.70
C GLY A 52 -2.76 5.35 1.38
N LEU A 53 -3.92 5.03 0.84
CA LEU A 53 -4.12 4.42 -0.48
C LEU A 53 -4.47 5.49 -1.53
N PRO A 54 -4.35 5.20 -2.83
CA PRO A 54 -4.88 6.07 -3.88
C PRO A 54 -6.36 6.39 -3.68
N GLU A 55 -6.77 7.59 -4.14
CA GLU A 55 -8.16 8.03 -4.05
C GLU A 55 -9.12 7.04 -4.72
N GLY A 56 -10.23 6.71 -4.04
CA GLY A 56 -11.24 5.75 -4.51
C GLY A 56 -10.87 4.27 -4.34
N GLN A 57 -9.69 3.95 -3.83
CA GLN A 57 -9.31 2.57 -3.54
C GLN A 57 -9.88 2.13 -2.18
N MET A 58 -10.51 0.95 -2.15
CA MET A 58 -11.01 0.33 -0.93
C MET A 58 -9.88 0.02 0.06
N GLY A 59 -10.13 0.17 1.35
CA GLY A 59 -9.21 -0.23 2.41
C GLY A 59 -8.98 -1.75 2.47
N ASN A 60 -8.01 -2.14 3.28
CA ASN A 60 -7.73 -3.54 3.59
C ASN A 60 -7.16 -3.66 5.00
N SER A 61 -7.15 -4.88 5.55
CA SER A 61 -6.73 -5.10 6.93
C SER A 61 -5.26 -4.75 7.18
N GLU A 62 -4.34 -4.95 6.21
CA GLU A 62 -2.92 -4.62 6.38
C GLU A 62 -2.73 -3.12 6.61
N VAL A 63 -3.26 -2.32 5.69
CA VAL A 63 -3.19 -0.85 5.76
C VAL A 63 -3.99 -0.32 6.95
N GLY A 64 -5.18 -0.86 7.20
CA GLY A 64 -6.04 -0.47 8.32
C GLY A 64 -5.35 -0.65 9.66
N HIS A 65 -4.83 -1.85 9.94
CA HIS A 65 -4.14 -2.13 11.21
C HIS A 65 -2.83 -1.36 11.36
N MET A 66 -2.12 -1.11 10.25
CA MET A 66 -0.92 -0.27 10.28
C MET A 66 -1.25 1.17 10.70
N ASN A 67 -2.31 1.77 10.18
CA ASN A 67 -2.76 3.12 10.57
C ASN A 67 -3.22 3.15 12.03
N LEU A 68 -4.00 2.13 12.47
CA LEU A 68 -4.45 1.97 13.87
C LEU A 68 -3.28 1.99 14.85
N GLY A 69 -2.21 1.25 14.54
CA GLY A 69 -1.03 1.19 15.40
C GLY A 69 -0.12 2.40 15.30
N ALA A 70 0.00 3.00 14.13
CA ALA A 70 0.93 4.09 13.86
C ALA A 70 0.46 5.46 14.38
N GLY A 71 -0.85 5.67 14.60
CA GLY A 71 -1.40 6.96 15.01
C GLY A 71 -1.22 8.06 13.96
N ARG A 72 -1.07 7.66 12.69
CA ARG A 72 -0.89 8.52 11.53
C ARG A 72 -1.32 7.82 10.25
N ILE A 73 -1.61 8.58 9.20
CA ILE A 73 -1.86 7.99 7.88
C ILE A 73 -0.52 7.52 7.31
N VAL A 74 -0.39 6.22 7.06
CA VAL A 74 0.80 5.59 6.47
C VAL A 74 0.57 5.44 4.97
N TYR A 75 1.09 6.40 4.22
CA TYR A 75 0.91 6.41 2.77
C TYR A 75 1.69 5.29 2.09
N GLN A 76 1.00 4.52 1.23
CA GLN A 76 1.63 3.59 0.30
C GLN A 76 2.37 4.38 -0.80
N ASP A 77 3.40 3.76 -1.40
CA ASP A 77 4.31 4.45 -2.32
C ASP A 77 3.57 5.21 -3.44
N LEU A 78 2.60 4.58 -4.10
CA LEU A 78 1.81 5.24 -5.15
C LEU A 78 1.08 6.49 -4.66
N ALA A 79 0.41 6.40 -3.51
CA ALA A 79 -0.32 7.53 -2.94
C ALA A 79 0.63 8.64 -2.48
N LYS A 80 1.77 8.28 -1.87
CA LYS A 80 2.82 9.20 -1.41
C LYS A 80 3.38 10.01 -2.57
N ILE A 81 3.70 9.35 -3.68
CA ILE A 81 4.24 10.01 -4.88
C ILE A 81 3.17 10.88 -5.57
N ASN A 82 1.93 10.38 -5.67
CA ASN A 82 0.82 11.15 -6.21
C ASN A 82 0.58 12.45 -5.43
N LEU A 83 0.63 12.39 -4.09
CA LEU A 83 0.54 13.58 -3.23
C LEU A 83 1.71 14.53 -3.47
N ALA A 84 2.94 14.01 -3.55
CA ALA A 84 4.12 14.83 -3.82
C ALA A 84 4.04 15.57 -5.15
N LEU A 85 3.43 14.95 -6.17
CA LEU A 85 3.11 15.61 -7.44
C LEU A 85 2.05 16.70 -7.28
N LYS A 86 0.91 16.36 -6.67
CA LYS A 86 -0.23 17.26 -6.47
C LYS A 86 0.16 18.52 -5.69
N ASP A 87 0.99 18.35 -4.67
CA ASP A 87 1.44 19.44 -3.78
C ASP A 87 2.71 20.13 -4.29
N ASN A 88 3.21 19.78 -5.47
CA ASN A 88 4.46 20.30 -6.06
C ASN A 88 5.68 20.17 -5.12
N THR A 89 5.73 19.09 -4.35
CA THR A 89 6.87 18.78 -3.45
C THR A 89 7.88 17.84 -4.10
N LEU A 90 7.48 17.02 -5.08
CA LEU A 90 8.39 16.10 -5.78
C LEU A 90 9.62 16.83 -6.34
N ALA A 91 9.43 17.95 -7.03
CA ALA A 91 10.52 18.74 -7.59
C ALA A 91 11.46 19.37 -6.55
N LYS A 92 11.06 19.37 -5.28
CA LYS A 92 11.83 19.89 -4.13
C LYS A 92 12.55 18.81 -3.34
N GLU A 93 12.33 17.53 -3.70
CA GLU A 93 13.01 16.42 -3.05
C GLU A 93 14.53 16.59 -3.19
N LYS A 94 15.23 16.59 -2.07
CA LYS A 94 16.68 16.90 -2.00
C LYS A 94 17.47 16.03 -2.97
N VAL A 95 17.15 14.74 -3.04
CA VAL A 95 17.84 13.77 -3.92
C VAL A 95 17.67 14.14 -5.39
N LEU A 96 16.48 14.57 -5.81
CA LEU A 96 16.23 15.02 -7.19
C LEU A 96 16.96 16.32 -7.50
N VAL A 97 16.89 17.31 -6.59
CA VAL A 97 17.59 18.60 -6.76
C VAL A 97 19.10 18.38 -6.91
N GLU A 98 19.69 17.51 -6.10
CA GLU A 98 21.12 17.16 -6.18
C GLU A 98 21.45 16.43 -7.50
N ALA A 99 20.58 15.54 -7.99
CA ALA A 99 20.76 14.83 -9.26
C ALA A 99 20.71 15.79 -10.45
N PHE A 100 19.72 16.68 -10.49
CA PHE A 100 19.60 17.69 -11.55
C PHE A 100 20.75 18.70 -11.52
N LYS A 101 21.19 19.09 -10.33
CA LYS A 101 22.37 19.93 -10.16
C LYS A 101 23.61 19.26 -10.73
N TYR A 102 23.84 17.99 -10.36
CA TYR A 102 24.96 17.22 -10.86
C TYR A 102 24.97 17.13 -12.39
N ALA A 103 23.82 16.76 -13.01
CA ALA A 103 23.70 16.69 -14.47
C ALA A 103 24.03 18.02 -15.14
N LYS A 104 23.48 19.12 -14.63
CA LYS A 104 23.67 20.47 -15.19
C LYS A 104 25.09 20.97 -15.04
N GLU A 105 25.69 20.90 -13.84
CA GLU A 105 27.02 21.45 -13.55
C GLU A 105 28.14 20.66 -14.22
N ASN A 106 27.97 19.34 -14.39
CA ASN A 106 28.97 18.47 -15.03
C ASN A 106 28.69 18.20 -16.51
N ASN A 107 27.66 18.84 -17.09
CA ASN A 107 27.24 18.62 -18.49
C ASN A 107 27.01 17.14 -18.82
N LYS A 108 26.35 16.40 -17.90
CA LYS A 108 26.01 14.98 -18.04
C LYS A 108 24.56 14.82 -18.49
N ASN A 109 24.29 13.71 -19.17
CA ASN A 109 22.93 13.38 -19.57
C ASN A 109 22.12 12.87 -18.37
N LEU A 110 20.81 13.12 -18.41
CA LEU A 110 19.84 12.58 -17.48
C LEU A 110 19.01 11.52 -18.19
N HIS A 111 18.93 10.32 -17.65
CA HIS A 111 18.19 9.20 -18.19
C HIS A 111 17.06 8.76 -17.24
N PHE A 112 15.83 8.77 -17.72
CA PHE A 112 14.68 8.23 -17.02
C PHE A 112 14.43 6.80 -17.48
N LEU A 113 14.41 5.84 -16.56
CA LEU A 113 14.14 4.43 -16.82
C LEU A 113 12.85 4.02 -16.10
N GLY A 114 12.01 3.23 -16.73
CA GLY A 114 10.86 2.64 -16.04
C GLY A 114 9.68 2.28 -16.92
N LEU A 115 8.67 1.69 -16.28
CA LEU A 115 7.45 1.21 -16.91
C LEU A 115 6.52 2.37 -17.28
N LEU A 116 6.21 2.50 -18.55
CA LEU A 116 5.28 3.51 -19.08
C LEU A 116 3.86 2.97 -19.05
N SER A 117 3.14 3.22 -17.97
CA SER A 117 1.81 2.67 -17.70
C SER A 117 1.02 3.58 -16.76
N ASP A 118 -0.30 3.52 -16.82
CA ASP A 118 -1.22 4.14 -15.86
C ASP A 118 -1.80 3.14 -14.85
N GLY A 119 -1.41 1.86 -14.94
CA GLY A 119 -1.91 0.79 -14.06
C GLY A 119 -1.55 0.93 -12.59
N GLY A 120 -0.55 1.76 -12.26
CA GLY A 120 -0.20 2.08 -10.87
C GLY A 120 0.35 0.91 -10.03
N VAL A 121 0.81 -0.18 -10.67
CA VAL A 121 1.35 -1.36 -9.98
C VAL A 121 2.85 -1.26 -9.71
N HIS A 122 3.63 -0.83 -10.71
CA HIS A 122 5.08 -0.67 -10.60
C HIS A 122 5.53 0.77 -10.71
N SER A 123 4.77 1.57 -11.46
CA SER A 123 5.05 2.97 -11.79
C SER A 123 3.73 3.65 -12.17
N HIS A 124 3.80 4.93 -12.47
CA HIS A 124 2.69 5.66 -13.11
C HIS A 124 3.23 6.70 -14.09
N ILE A 125 2.60 6.82 -15.27
CA ILE A 125 3.01 7.77 -16.33
C ILE A 125 3.07 9.22 -15.83
N ASN A 126 2.18 9.62 -14.93
CA ASN A 126 2.19 10.96 -14.34
C ASN A 126 3.43 11.21 -13.47
N HIS A 127 4.01 10.17 -12.86
CA HIS A 127 5.28 10.31 -12.12
C HIS A 127 6.41 10.66 -13.07
N LEU A 128 6.50 9.97 -14.22
CA LEU A 128 7.48 10.32 -15.26
C LEU A 128 7.29 11.74 -15.75
N LYS A 129 6.04 12.13 -16.07
CA LYS A 129 5.73 13.50 -16.52
C LYS A 129 6.19 14.56 -15.50
N GLY A 130 5.89 14.35 -14.22
CA GLY A 130 6.33 15.27 -13.15
C GLY A 130 7.85 15.32 -12.96
N LEU A 131 8.54 14.20 -13.15
CA LEU A 131 10.02 14.17 -13.13
C LEU A 131 10.63 14.92 -14.33
N VAL A 132 10.02 14.78 -15.51
CA VAL A 132 10.42 15.53 -16.72
C VAL A 132 10.23 17.04 -16.52
N ASP A 133 9.08 17.44 -15.98
CA ASP A 133 8.81 18.86 -15.68
C ASP A 133 9.84 19.41 -14.69
N ALA A 134 10.09 18.68 -13.59
CA ALA A 134 11.07 19.08 -12.58
C ALA A 134 12.49 19.23 -13.16
N ALA A 135 12.92 18.32 -14.04
CA ALA A 135 14.21 18.40 -14.72
C ALA A 135 14.30 19.60 -15.69
N ASN A 136 13.23 19.81 -16.45
CA ASN A 136 13.13 20.93 -17.38
C ASN A 136 13.14 22.29 -16.66
N ASP A 137 12.35 22.44 -15.59
CA ASP A 137 12.28 23.65 -14.76
C ASP A 137 13.61 23.94 -14.05
N TYR A 138 14.35 22.90 -13.65
CA TYR A 138 15.70 23.04 -13.10
C TYR A 138 16.73 23.48 -14.15
N GLY A 139 16.42 23.27 -15.44
CA GLY A 139 17.26 23.63 -16.57
C GLY A 139 18.29 22.58 -16.96
N VAL A 140 17.95 21.29 -16.80
CA VAL A 140 18.74 20.18 -17.37
C VAL A 140 18.65 20.23 -18.89
N GLN A 141 19.82 20.23 -19.57
CA GLN A 141 19.89 20.46 -21.01
C GLN A 141 19.53 19.24 -21.85
N ASN A 142 19.98 18.06 -21.44
CA ASN A 142 19.79 16.81 -22.15
C ASN A 142 19.16 15.77 -21.23
N SER A 143 17.93 15.39 -21.53
CA SER A 143 17.27 14.30 -20.82
C SER A 143 16.64 13.29 -21.78
N PHE A 144 16.70 12.01 -21.42
CA PHE A 144 16.31 10.90 -22.27
C PHE A 144 15.44 9.91 -21.51
N ILE A 145 14.50 9.27 -22.19
CA ILE A 145 13.60 8.29 -21.62
C ILE A 145 13.87 6.92 -22.24
N HIS A 146 14.11 5.93 -21.41
CA HIS A 146 14.13 4.52 -21.74
C HIS A 146 12.86 3.90 -21.15
N ALA A 147 11.78 3.90 -21.93
CA ALA A 147 10.48 3.46 -21.48
C ALA A 147 10.29 1.95 -21.66
N PHE A 148 9.67 1.32 -20.67
CA PHE A 148 9.27 -0.08 -20.76
C PHE A 148 7.76 -0.15 -21.00
N THR A 149 7.32 -0.98 -21.96
CA THR A 149 5.90 -1.19 -22.25
C THR A 149 5.31 -2.27 -21.36
N ASP A 150 4.05 -2.10 -20.94
CA ASP A 150 3.40 -2.93 -19.93
C ASP A 150 2.68 -4.15 -20.54
N GLY A 151 1.45 -4.02 -20.93
CA GLY A 151 0.62 -5.08 -21.51
C GLY A 151 0.28 -6.25 -20.57
N ARG A 152 0.56 -6.10 -19.26
CA ARG A 152 0.27 -7.10 -18.25
C ARG A 152 -0.63 -6.58 -17.13
N ASP A 153 -0.35 -5.37 -16.64
CA ASP A 153 -1.13 -4.71 -15.60
C ASP A 153 -2.21 -3.79 -16.20
N VAL A 154 -2.13 -3.56 -17.52
CA VAL A 154 -3.08 -2.81 -18.36
C VAL A 154 -3.35 -3.57 -19.66
N ASP A 155 -4.22 -3.03 -20.53
CA ASP A 155 -4.52 -3.65 -21.84
C ASP A 155 -3.24 -3.96 -22.63
N PRO A 156 -3.14 -5.17 -23.24
CA PRO A 156 -1.94 -5.63 -23.94
C PRO A 156 -1.48 -4.78 -25.14
N LYS A 157 -2.28 -3.84 -25.59
CA LYS A 157 -1.98 -2.95 -26.74
C LYS A 157 -2.14 -1.46 -26.40
N SER A 158 -2.11 -1.10 -25.12
CA SER A 158 -2.22 0.27 -24.65
C SER A 158 -0.94 1.08 -24.79
N GLY A 159 0.23 0.43 -24.89
CA GLY A 159 1.55 1.05 -24.93
C GLY A 159 1.72 2.07 -26.05
N LYS A 160 1.16 1.80 -27.24
CA LYS A 160 1.15 2.77 -28.34
C LYS A 160 0.52 4.10 -27.94
N ASN A 161 -0.61 4.07 -27.22
CA ASN A 161 -1.30 5.27 -26.77
C ASN A 161 -0.49 6.01 -25.69
N PHE A 162 0.10 5.29 -24.76
CA PHE A 162 0.96 5.88 -23.72
C PHE A 162 2.21 6.54 -24.31
N VAL A 163 2.83 5.92 -25.32
CA VAL A 163 3.99 6.51 -26.00
C VAL A 163 3.59 7.76 -26.78
N SER A 164 2.48 7.71 -27.51
CA SER A 164 1.97 8.89 -28.25
C SER A 164 1.61 10.04 -27.30
N ASP A 165 0.98 9.76 -26.17
CA ASP A 165 0.69 10.76 -25.13
C ASP A 165 1.96 11.35 -24.55
N LEU A 166 2.97 10.52 -24.28
CA LEU A 166 4.26 10.96 -23.78
C LEU A 166 5.00 11.83 -24.80
N GLU A 167 5.06 11.45 -26.10
CA GLU A 167 5.68 12.25 -27.16
C GLU A 167 5.05 13.64 -27.25
N ASN A 168 3.72 13.70 -27.23
CA ASN A 168 3.00 14.97 -27.21
C ASN A 168 3.35 15.81 -25.98
N TYR A 169 3.42 15.19 -24.81
CA TYR A 169 3.72 15.86 -23.54
C TYR A 169 5.13 16.48 -23.57
N ILE A 170 6.14 15.69 -23.95
CA ILE A 170 7.53 16.13 -23.93
C ILE A 170 7.93 17.04 -25.10
N SER A 171 7.05 17.23 -26.09
CA SER A 171 7.35 18.01 -27.31
C SER A 171 7.81 19.45 -27.06
N LYS A 172 7.51 20.00 -25.88
CA LYS A 172 7.89 21.35 -25.45
C LYS A 172 9.03 21.39 -24.44
N THR A 173 9.67 20.25 -24.21
CA THR A 173 10.77 20.08 -23.24
C THR A 173 12.07 19.71 -23.97
N ASN A 174 13.18 19.65 -23.24
CA ASN A 174 14.46 19.14 -23.74
C ASN A 174 14.56 17.59 -23.68
N THR A 175 13.47 16.91 -23.31
CA THR A 175 13.46 15.46 -23.13
C THR A 175 13.12 14.75 -24.44
N LYS A 176 13.78 13.60 -24.69
CA LYS A 176 13.52 12.75 -25.87
C LYS A 176 13.38 11.30 -25.43
N ILE A 177 12.54 10.54 -26.13
CA ILE A 177 12.55 9.08 -25.99
C ILE A 177 13.78 8.53 -26.70
N ALA A 178 14.55 7.68 -26.02
CA ALA A 178 15.74 7.03 -26.57
C ALA A 178 15.48 5.57 -26.92
N THR A 179 14.80 4.82 -26.04
CA THR A 179 14.47 3.42 -26.30
C THR A 179 13.08 3.05 -25.81
N ILE A 180 12.47 2.03 -26.45
CA ILE A 180 11.28 1.34 -25.97
C ILE A 180 11.60 -0.15 -25.88
N THR A 181 11.22 -0.78 -24.75
CA THR A 181 11.47 -2.21 -24.53
C THR A 181 10.32 -2.83 -23.76
N GLY A 182 9.78 -3.96 -24.18
CA GLY A 182 8.75 -4.69 -23.44
C GLY A 182 9.23 -5.13 -22.05
N ARG A 183 8.36 -5.05 -21.06
CA ARG A 183 8.69 -5.39 -19.66
C ARG A 183 9.20 -6.83 -19.48
N TYR A 184 8.88 -7.73 -20.38
CA TYR A 184 9.39 -9.10 -20.37
C TYR A 184 10.92 -9.14 -20.37
N TYR A 185 11.57 -8.17 -21.02
CA TYR A 185 13.02 -8.04 -21.11
C TYR A 185 13.58 -7.12 -20.01
N ALA A 186 12.99 -5.93 -19.87
CA ALA A 186 13.54 -4.89 -19.00
C ALA A 186 13.18 -5.05 -17.52
N MET A 187 12.19 -5.88 -17.20
CA MET A 187 11.64 -6.04 -15.86
C MET A 187 11.53 -7.51 -15.44
N ASP A 188 12.54 -8.32 -15.74
CA ASP A 188 12.65 -9.68 -15.23
C ASP A 188 12.86 -9.65 -13.70
N ARG A 189 12.47 -10.73 -13.02
CA ARG A 189 12.69 -10.96 -11.59
C ARG A 189 13.05 -12.40 -11.27
N ASP A 190 13.37 -13.17 -12.31
CA ASP A 190 13.56 -14.61 -12.25
C ASP A 190 15.00 -15.00 -12.64
N LYS A 191 15.90 -14.00 -12.60
CA LYS A 191 17.34 -14.12 -12.96
C LYS A 191 17.56 -14.65 -14.38
N ARG A 192 16.67 -14.27 -15.29
CA ARG A 192 16.79 -14.54 -16.71
C ARG A 192 17.64 -13.47 -17.37
N TRP A 193 18.93 -13.49 -17.04
CA TRP A 193 19.90 -12.47 -17.44
C TRP A 193 20.01 -12.29 -18.95
N GLU A 194 19.72 -13.33 -19.73
CA GLU A 194 19.63 -13.24 -21.19
C GLU A 194 18.53 -12.31 -21.67
N ARG A 195 17.45 -12.13 -20.90
CA ARG A 195 16.39 -11.14 -21.19
C ARG A 195 16.85 -9.73 -20.81
N VAL A 196 17.35 -9.59 -19.59
CA VAL A 196 17.81 -8.31 -19.03
C VAL A 196 18.92 -7.72 -19.92
N LYS A 197 19.78 -8.59 -20.46
CA LYS A 197 20.84 -8.19 -21.41
C LYS A 197 20.28 -7.46 -22.63
N LEU A 198 19.14 -7.85 -23.18
CA LEU A 198 18.58 -7.15 -24.34
C LEU A 198 18.20 -5.70 -24.00
N ALA A 199 17.64 -5.46 -22.82
CA ALA A 199 17.38 -4.12 -22.34
C ALA A 199 18.67 -3.34 -22.06
N TYR A 200 19.66 -3.98 -21.42
CA TYR A 200 20.96 -3.40 -21.20
C TYR A 200 21.62 -2.98 -22.54
N ASP A 201 21.65 -3.87 -23.53
CA ASP A 201 22.25 -3.58 -24.84
C ASP A 201 21.58 -2.42 -25.54
N ALA A 202 20.26 -2.29 -25.41
CA ALA A 202 19.52 -1.17 -25.95
C ALA A 202 19.94 0.16 -25.29
N ILE A 203 20.02 0.16 -23.97
CA ILE A 203 20.27 1.36 -23.17
C ILE A 203 21.75 1.79 -23.24
N VAL A 204 22.68 0.85 -23.21
CA VAL A 204 24.13 1.12 -23.11
C VAL A 204 24.82 1.06 -24.47
N ASN A 205 24.45 0.09 -25.30
CA ASN A 205 25.16 -0.18 -26.56
C ASN A 205 24.39 0.31 -27.79
N GLY A 206 23.14 0.79 -27.64
CA GLY A 206 22.29 1.20 -28.76
C GLY A 206 21.95 0.06 -29.72
N ILE A 207 21.87 -1.18 -29.20
CA ILE A 207 21.59 -2.39 -29.98
C ILE A 207 20.11 -2.75 -29.88
N GLY A 208 19.42 -2.74 -31.00
CA GLY A 208 18.00 -3.07 -31.11
C GLY A 208 17.44 -2.74 -32.49
N ILE A 209 16.13 -2.73 -32.61
CA ILE A 209 15.42 -2.36 -33.85
C ILE A 209 15.51 -0.84 -34.00
N LYS A 210 16.20 -0.36 -35.01
CA LYS A 210 16.35 1.07 -35.26
C LYS A 210 15.06 1.66 -35.82
N SER A 211 14.63 2.79 -35.26
CA SER A 211 13.41 3.49 -35.67
C SER A 211 13.59 5.02 -35.62
N LYS A 212 12.89 5.70 -36.50
CA LYS A 212 12.71 7.18 -36.49
C LYS A 212 11.33 7.56 -35.94
N ASN A 213 10.39 6.60 -35.88
CA ASN A 213 9.03 6.81 -35.41
C ASN A 213 8.63 5.62 -34.52
N VAL A 214 8.69 5.82 -33.21
CA VAL A 214 8.45 4.77 -32.24
C VAL A 214 7.01 4.28 -32.25
N VAL A 215 6.03 5.17 -32.50
CA VAL A 215 4.60 4.81 -32.53
C VAL A 215 4.30 3.85 -33.70
N GLU A 216 4.94 4.09 -34.86
CA GLU A 216 4.84 3.18 -36.02
C GLU A 216 5.48 1.83 -35.71
N SER A 217 6.66 1.78 -35.09
CA SER A 217 7.35 0.53 -34.76
C SER A 217 6.59 -0.30 -33.72
N ILE A 218 5.87 0.32 -32.79
CA ILE A 218 4.97 -0.39 -31.89
C ILE A 218 3.78 -0.97 -32.67
N GLN A 219 3.21 -0.22 -33.63
CA GLN A 219 2.15 -0.73 -34.49
C GLN A 219 2.60 -1.92 -35.34
N GLU A 220 3.79 -1.87 -35.93
CA GLU A 220 4.40 -2.98 -36.67
C GLU A 220 4.54 -4.24 -35.78
N SER A 221 4.88 -4.07 -34.48
CA SER A 221 4.91 -5.16 -33.53
C SER A 221 3.51 -5.78 -33.34
N TYR A 222 2.48 -4.94 -33.19
CA TYR A 222 1.10 -5.42 -33.06
C TYR A 222 0.60 -6.13 -34.33
N ASP A 223 1.00 -5.67 -35.50
CA ASP A 223 0.64 -6.29 -36.78
C ASP A 223 1.24 -7.70 -36.93
N THR A 224 2.35 -7.96 -36.23
CA THR A 224 2.97 -9.28 -36.13
C THR A 224 2.56 -10.06 -34.87
N THR A 225 1.46 -9.67 -34.22
CA THR A 225 0.88 -10.30 -33.02
C THR A 225 1.74 -10.18 -31.74
N ILE A 226 2.78 -9.36 -31.73
CA ILE A 226 3.60 -9.06 -30.56
C ILE A 226 2.95 -7.90 -29.80
N THR A 227 2.52 -8.17 -28.56
CA THR A 227 1.92 -7.17 -27.66
C THR A 227 2.97 -6.46 -26.81
N ASP A 228 2.55 -5.44 -26.09
CA ASP A 228 3.40 -4.54 -25.30
C ASP A 228 4.43 -5.27 -24.44
N GLU A 229 4.01 -6.32 -23.71
CA GLU A 229 4.88 -7.06 -22.80
C GLU A 229 6.13 -7.61 -23.50
N PHE A 230 5.99 -8.00 -24.77
CA PHE A 230 7.00 -8.75 -25.54
C PHE A 230 7.66 -7.92 -26.64
N ILE A 231 7.48 -6.61 -26.69
CA ILE A 231 8.14 -5.74 -27.67
C ILE A 231 9.65 -5.82 -27.47
N LYS A 232 10.36 -6.27 -28.52
CA LYS A 232 11.83 -6.28 -28.54
C LYS A 232 12.36 -4.85 -28.52
N PRO A 233 13.59 -4.62 -27.99
CA PRO A 233 14.13 -3.28 -27.87
C PRO A 233 14.11 -2.50 -29.17
N ILE A 234 13.48 -1.35 -29.17
CA ILE A 234 13.43 -0.36 -30.26
C ILE A 234 14.34 0.80 -29.85
N ILE A 235 15.24 1.19 -30.75
CA ILE A 235 16.19 2.30 -30.55
C ILE A 235 15.75 3.46 -31.44
N LEU A 236 15.49 4.60 -30.83
CA LEU A 236 15.24 5.80 -31.61
C LEU A 236 16.54 6.37 -32.15
N THR A 237 16.53 6.73 -33.43
CA THR A 237 17.71 7.21 -34.13
C THR A 237 17.51 8.62 -34.66
N ASP A 238 18.61 9.34 -34.78
CA ASP A 238 18.69 10.64 -35.42
C ASP A 238 18.65 10.54 -36.99
N ASN A 239 18.85 11.66 -37.66
CA ASN A 239 18.85 11.68 -39.11
C ASN A 239 20.01 10.88 -39.72
N ASN A 240 21.09 10.66 -39.00
CA ASN A 240 22.27 9.88 -39.42
C ASN A 240 22.13 8.39 -39.11
N ASN A 241 20.96 7.96 -38.58
CA ASN A 241 20.69 6.61 -38.14
C ASN A 241 21.53 6.16 -36.93
N GLU A 242 22.03 7.13 -36.12
CA GLU A 242 22.71 6.89 -34.86
C GLU A 242 21.72 6.98 -33.69
N PRO A 243 21.89 6.20 -32.58
CA PRO A 243 21.03 6.27 -31.41
C PRO A 243 20.92 7.70 -30.88
N VAL A 244 19.68 8.14 -30.57
CA VAL A 244 19.42 9.47 -29.98
C VAL A 244 20.21 9.68 -28.69
N ALA A 245 20.34 8.63 -27.88
CA ALA A 245 21.22 8.58 -26.71
C ALA A 245 21.52 7.15 -26.31
N VAL A 246 22.69 6.98 -25.66
CA VAL A 246 23.07 5.79 -24.91
C VAL A 246 23.61 6.21 -23.55
N LEU A 247 23.43 5.36 -22.57
CA LEU A 247 23.90 5.58 -21.18
C LEU A 247 25.42 5.39 -21.10
N LYS A 248 26.10 6.31 -20.43
CA LYS A 248 27.56 6.30 -20.25
C LYS A 248 27.96 6.54 -18.81
N ASP A 249 29.23 6.29 -18.49
CA ASP A 249 29.77 6.64 -17.19
C ASP A 249 29.54 8.12 -16.83
N ASP A 250 29.30 8.37 -15.56
CA ASP A 250 28.94 9.66 -14.97
C ASP A 250 27.58 10.22 -15.37
N ASP A 251 26.81 9.56 -16.23
CA ASP A 251 25.45 10.00 -16.50
C ASP A 251 24.54 9.82 -15.28
N VAL A 252 23.47 10.57 -15.23
CA VAL A 252 22.45 10.49 -14.18
C VAL A 252 21.34 9.57 -14.61
N VAL A 253 20.98 8.61 -13.77
CA VAL A 253 19.83 7.74 -13.96
C VAL A 253 18.79 8.03 -12.90
N ILE A 254 17.52 8.18 -13.29
CA ILE A 254 16.36 8.15 -12.41
C ILE A 254 15.47 6.99 -12.83
N PHE A 255 15.45 5.91 -12.04
CA PHE A 255 14.56 4.79 -12.27
C PHE A 255 13.24 5.04 -11.55
N PHE A 256 12.18 5.36 -12.29
CA PHE A 256 10.92 5.87 -11.73
C PHE A 256 9.91 4.80 -11.31
N ASN A 257 10.24 3.52 -11.37
CA ASN A 257 9.44 2.47 -10.73
C ASN A 257 9.51 2.61 -9.20
N PHE A 258 8.36 2.61 -8.53
CA PHE A 258 8.32 2.62 -7.06
C PHE A 258 8.24 1.21 -6.46
N ARG A 259 7.69 0.22 -7.19
CA ARG A 259 7.74 -1.19 -6.77
C ARG A 259 9.08 -1.80 -7.13
N THR A 260 9.72 -2.43 -6.16
CA THR A 260 11.14 -2.77 -6.18
C THR A 260 11.51 -4.03 -6.94
N ASP A 261 10.64 -5.07 -6.90
CA ASP A 261 10.95 -6.45 -7.29
C ASP A 261 11.47 -6.59 -8.74
N ARG A 262 10.93 -5.82 -9.67
CA ARG A 262 11.26 -5.89 -11.10
C ARG A 262 12.24 -4.82 -11.60
N GLY A 263 12.67 -3.91 -10.73
CA GLY A 263 13.72 -2.94 -11.05
C GLY A 263 15.13 -3.43 -10.68
N ARG A 264 15.22 -4.46 -9.83
CA ARG A 264 16.49 -4.92 -9.24
C ARG A 264 17.48 -5.43 -10.28
N GLU A 265 17.09 -6.36 -11.12
CA GLU A 265 17.99 -7.05 -12.03
C GLU A 265 18.62 -6.11 -13.07
N LEU A 266 17.82 -5.21 -13.66
CA LEU A 266 18.37 -4.23 -14.58
C LEU A 266 19.29 -3.22 -13.85
N THR A 267 18.95 -2.81 -12.62
CA THR A 267 19.81 -1.97 -11.78
C THR A 267 21.12 -2.67 -11.46
N GLU A 268 21.07 -3.96 -11.09
CA GLU A 268 22.25 -4.76 -10.79
C GLU A 268 23.17 -4.85 -12.01
N MET A 269 22.63 -5.11 -13.20
CA MET A 269 23.42 -5.23 -14.44
C MET A 269 24.01 -3.88 -14.90
N LEU A 270 23.29 -2.77 -14.69
CA LEU A 270 23.75 -1.44 -15.08
C LEU A 270 24.82 -0.88 -14.14
N SER A 271 24.69 -1.11 -12.81
CA SER A 271 25.48 -0.32 -11.84
C SER A 271 26.16 -1.12 -10.73
N GLN A 272 25.83 -2.39 -10.51
CA GLN A 272 26.35 -3.11 -9.35
C GLN A 272 27.40 -4.16 -9.71
N LYS A 273 27.20 -4.88 -10.83
CA LYS A 273 27.97 -6.09 -11.10
C LYS A 273 28.34 -6.23 -12.58
N HIS A 274 29.54 -6.74 -12.83
CA HIS A 274 29.95 -7.21 -14.16
C HIS A 274 29.41 -8.61 -14.43
N PHE A 275 28.69 -8.80 -15.53
CA PHE A 275 28.21 -10.11 -15.97
C PHE A 275 29.05 -10.57 -17.19
N HIS A 276 30.21 -11.14 -16.91
CA HIS A 276 31.17 -11.56 -17.95
C HIS A 276 30.59 -12.56 -18.93
N GLU A 277 29.71 -13.46 -18.47
CA GLU A 277 29.02 -14.46 -19.32
C GLU A 277 28.10 -13.80 -20.36
N TYR A 278 27.61 -12.60 -20.08
CA TYR A 278 26.74 -11.83 -20.96
C TYR A 278 27.47 -10.67 -21.64
N ASN A 279 28.76 -10.55 -21.45
CA ASN A 279 29.58 -9.46 -21.99
C ASN A 279 29.02 -8.08 -21.66
N THR A 280 28.58 -7.89 -20.40
CA THR A 280 28.14 -6.60 -19.85
C THR A 280 29.10 -6.15 -18.77
N HIS A 281 29.20 -4.83 -18.59
CA HIS A 281 29.98 -4.22 -17.54
C HIS A 281 29.12 -3.20 -16.79
N LYS A 282 29.33 -3.07 -15.49
CA LYS A 282 28.67 -2.00 -14.73
C LYS A 282 29.25 -0.66 -15.11
N LEU A 283 28.38 0.33 -15.13
CA LEU A 283 28.73 1.73 -15.35
C LEU A 283 28.87 2.46 -13.99
N ASP A 284 29.71 3.47 -13.97
CA ASP A 284 29.82 4.40 -12.85
C ASP A 284 28.78 5.52 -13.02
N LEU A 285 27.66 5.42 -12.32
CA LEU A 285 26.48 6.25 -12.56
C LEU A 285 26.06 7.04 -11.31
N TYR A 286 25.55 8.24 -11.54
CA TYR A 286 24.75 8.90 -10.50
C TYR A 286 23.34 8.30 -10.51
N TYR A 287 23.14 7.24 -9.71
CA TYR A 287 21.95 6.41 -9.80
C TYR A 287 20.92 6.75 -8.73
N VAL A 288 19.69 7.08 -9.15
CA VAL A 288 18.56 7.44 -8.30
C VAL A 288 17.41 6.49 -8.54
N THR A 289 16.76 6.03 -7.46
CA THR A 289 15.54 5.22 -7.51
C THR A 289 14.41 5.89 -6.75
N MET A 290 13.17 5.61 -7.13
CA MET A 290 12.00 6.13 -6.40
C MET A 290 11.96 5.61 -4.97
N THR A 291 12.20 4.32 -4.79
CA THR A 291 12.21 3.61 -3.50
C THR A 291 13.48 2.79 -3.38
N ASN A 292 13.79 2.28 -2.20
CA ASN A 292 14.96 1.41 -2.01
C ASN A 292 14.70 0.03 -2.64
N TYR A 293 15.42 -0.29 -3.71
CA TYR A 293 15.27 -1.57 -4.43
C TYR A 293 15.94 -2.74 -3.71
N ASP A 294 17.10 -2.51 -3.11
CA ASP A 294 17.85 -3.51 -2.36
C ASP A 294 18.85 -2.82 -1.43
N GLU A 295 18.91 -3.23 -0.17
CA GLU A 295 19.80 -2.61 0.82
C GLU A 295 21.28 -2.96 0.58
N SER A 296 21.54 -3.99 -0.22
CA SER A 296 22.91 -4.39 -0.59
C SER A 296 23.49 -3.59 -1.76
N PHE A 297 22.65 -2.77 -2.46
CA PHE A 297 23.12 -1.97 -3.59
C PHE A 297 23.93 -0.76 -3.12
N GLU A 298 25.11 -0.61 -3.69
CA GLU A 298 26.02 0.48 -3.36
C GLU A 298 25.79 1.71 -4.27
N GLY A 299 26.01 2.91 -3.70
CA GLY A 299 25.93 4.17 -4.46
C GLY A 299 24.54 4.64 -4.84
N MET A 300 23.48 3.90 -4.46
CA MET A 300 22.09 4.26 -4.76
C MET A 300 21.62 5.45 -3.93
N LYS A 301 20.91 6.35 -4.59
CA LYS A 301 20.20 7.47 -3.95
C LYS A 301 18.70 7.23 -4.07
N VAL A 302 17.99 7.30 -2.96
CA VAL A 302 16.57 6.96 -2.86
C VAL A 302 15.76 8.21 -2.61
N ILE A 303 14.73 8.47 -3.44
CA ILE A 303 13.85 9.64 -3.29
C ILE A 303 12.91 9.45 -2.10
N PHE A 304 12.18 8.35 -2.07
CA PHE A 304 11.22 8.01 -1.01
C PHE A 304 11.72 6.80 -0.23
N ASN A 305 12.33 7.05 0.93
CA ASN A 305 12.70 5.98 1.84
C ASN A 305 11.44 5.41 2.51
N LYS A 306 11.50 4.13 2.91
CA LYS A 306 10.48 3.57 3.81
C LYS A 306 10.47 4.36 5.10
N ASP A 307 9.30 4.76 5.54
CA ASP A 307 9.12 5.37 6.83
C ASP A 307 9.37 4.30 7.92
N ASN A 308 10.38 4.49 8.75
CA ASN A 308 10.51 3.72 9.98
C ASN A 308 9.34 4.12 10.89
N LEU A 309 8.39 3.22 11.04
CA LEU A 309 7.23 3.44 11.91
C LEU A 309 7.65 3.25 13.37
N THR A 310 8.29 4.29 13.91
CA THR A 310 8.62 4.41 15.35
C THR A 310 7.46 5.03 16.12
N ASP A 311 7.49 4.89 17.43
CA ASP A 311 6.46 5.39 18.33
C ASP A 311 5.05 4.90 17.98
N THR A 312 4.93 3.63 17.57
CA THR A 312 3.63 2.97 17.42
C THR A 312 2.95 2.82 18.78
N LEU A 313 1.63 2.61 18.79
CA LEU A 313 0.88 2.47 20.04
C LEU A 313 1.48 1.39 20.96
N GLY A 314 1.81 0.22 20.40
CA GLY A 314 2.44 -0.86 21.16
C GLY A 314 3.77 -0.48 21.79
N GLU A 315 4.62 0.24 21.05
CA GLU A 315 5.90 0.74 21.54
C GLU A 315 5.72 1.79 22.64
N VAL A 316 4.79 2.72 22.45
CA VAL A 316 4.48 3.78 23.46
C VAL A 316 3.94 3.17 24.74
N LEU A 317 3.05 2.19 24.65
CA LEU A 317 2.53 1.44 25.81
C LEU A 317 3.66 0.73 26.56
N ALA A 318 4.55 0.05 25.85
CA ALA A 318 5.71 -0.62 26.46
C ALA A 318 6.67 0.36 27.15
N LYS A 319 6.96 1.52 26.53
CA LYS A 319 7.76 2.60 27.14
C LYS A 319 7.14 3.16 28.44
N ASN A 320 5.81 3.10 28.53
CA ASN A 320 5.07 3.54 29.72
C ASN A 320 4.78 2.40 30.72
N GLY A 321 5.39 1.22 30.55
CA GLY A 321 5.25 0.08 31.44
C GLY A 321 3.85 -0.56 31.48
N LYS A 322 3.09 -0.41 30.39
CA LYS A 322 1.74 -0.95 30.24
C LYS A 322 1.74 -2.37 29.73
N ASN A 323 0.89 -3.21 30.31
CA ASN A 323 0.66 -4.57 29.81
C ASN A 323 -0.38 -4.56 28.70
N GLN A 324 -0.12 -5.31 27.62
CA GLN A 324 -0.98 -5.32 26.45
C GLN A 324 -1.19 -6.74 25.90
N ILE A 325 -2.39 -7.00 25.37
CA ILE A 325 -2.74 -8.25 24.68
C ILE A 325 -3.04 -7.95 23.22
N ARG A 326 -2.52 -8.82 22.33
CA ARG A 326 -2.91 -8.95 20.92
C ARG A 326 -3.64 -10.28 20.79
N ILE A 327 -4.85 -10.25 20.26
CA ILE A 327 -5.67 -11.46 20.15
C ILE A 327 -6.42 -11.50 18.82
N ALA A 328 -6.22 -12.57 18.07
CA ALA A 328 -6.91 -12.88 16.83
C ALA A 328 -6.79 -14.36 16.48
N GLU A 329 -7.56 -14.81 15.50
CA GLU A 329 -7.35 -16.10 14.86
C GLU A 329 -6.32 -16.01 13.72
N THR A 330 -5.86 -17.17 13.21
CA THR A 330 -4.70 -17.28 12.28
C THR A 330 -4.78 -16.32 11.11
N GLU A 331 -5.95 -16.13 10.50
CA GLU A 331 -6.15 -15.25 9.33
C GLU A 331 -5.86 -13.78 9.63
N LYS A 332 -6.10 -13.33 10.85
CA LYS A 332 -5.96 -11.94 11.26
C LYS A 332 -4.85 -11.72 12.31
N TYR A 333 -4.10 -12.77 12.66
CA TYR A 333 -3.00 -12.65 13.62
C TYR A 333 -1.87 -11.72 13.17
N PRO A 334 -1.39 -11.74 11.91
CA PRO A 334 -0.42 -10.77 11.43
C PRO A 334 -0.92 -9.32 11.51
N HIS A 335 -2.23 -9.11 11.36
CA HIS A 335 -2.83 -7.77 11.37
C HIS A 335 -2.73 -7.13 12.76
N VAL A 336 -3.12 -7.83 13.81
CA VAL A 336 -3.02 -7.32 15.20
C VAL A 336 -1.60 -7.35 15.77
N THR A 337 -0.64 -8.02 15.11
CA THR A 337 0.77 -8.10 15.53
C THR A 337 1.68 -7.30 14.62
N PHE A 338 2.15 -7.88 13.52
CA PHE A 338 3.13 -7.29 12.60
C PHE A 338 2.70 -5.93 12.05
N PHE A 339 1.52 -5.86 11.42
CA PHE A 339 1.03 -4.61 10.82
C PHE A 339 0.70 -3.55 11.86
N PHE A 340 0.01 -3.91 12.93
CA PHE A 340 -0.29 -3.00 14.05
C PHE A 340 0.97 -2.49 14.75
N SER A 341 2.03 -3.27 14.76
CA SER A 341 3.33 -2.89 15.33
C SER A 341 4.26 -2.15 14.35
N GLY A 342 3.73 -1.73 13.19
CA GLY A 342 4.49 -0.97 12.20
C GLY A 342 5.56 -1.78 11.47
N GLY A 343 5.36 -3.09 11.31
CA GLY A 343 6.29 -4.01 10.65
C GLY A 343 7.28 -4.70 11.59
N GLN A 344 7.07 -4.60 12.91
CA GLN A 344 7.90 -5.28 13.89
C GLN A 344 7.32 -6.68 14.22
N GLU A 345 8.15 -7.72 14.05
CA GLU A 345 7.78 -9.11 14.37
C GLU A 345 7.84 -9.39 15.86
N GLU A 346 8.89 -8.94 16.55
CA GLU A 346 9.12 -9.23 17.95
C GLU A 346 8.10 -8.51 18.85
N PRO A 347 7.54 -9.20 19.87
CA PRO A 347 6.65 -8.59 20.82
C PRO A 347 7.31 -7.45 21.61
N PHE A 348 6.57 -6.41 21.90
CA PHE A 348 7.02 -5.36 22.82
C PHE A 348 7.07 -5.88 24.27
N LYS A 349 7.87 -5.22 25.11
CA LYS A 349 7.89 -5.52 26.54
C LYS A 349 6.48 -5.34 27.14
N GLY A 350 5.98 -6.36 27.83
CA GLY A 350 4.62 -6.36 28.39
C GLY A 350 3.53 -6.76 27.39
N GLU A 351 3.91 -7.19 26.17
CA GLU A 351 2.97 -7.69 25.16
C GLU A 351 2.81 -9.21 25.26
N THR A 352 1.56 -9.65 25.39
CA THR A 352 1.15 -11.05 25.30
C THR A 352 0.32 -11.27 24.02
N ARG A 353 0.59 -12.35 23.31
CA ARG A 353 -0.10 -12.73 22.08
C ARG A 353 -0.94 -13.97 22.27
N LEU A 354 -2.25 -13.86 22.06
CA LEU A 354 -3.21 -14.95 22.16
C LEU A 354 -3.70 -15.32 20.75
N LEU A 355 -3.11 -16.36 20.17
CA LEU A 355 -3.50 -16.91 18.88
C LEU A 355 -4.53 -18.02 19.04
N ARG A 356 -5.55 -18.04 18.19
CA ARG A 356 -6.44 -19.20 17.95
C ARG A 356 -6.32 -19.64 16.50
N ASN A 357 -6.34 -20.93 16.25
CA ASN A 357 -6.27 -21.42 14.88
C ASN A 357 -7.61 -21.23 14.20
N SER A 358 -7.60 -20.67 12.98
CA SER A 358 -8.79 -20.64 12.15
C SER A 358 -9.24 -22.05 11.76
N PRO A 359 -10.53 -22.29 11.50
CA PRO A 359 -11.04 -23.61 11.13
C PRO A 359 -10.39 -24.13 9.84
N LYS A 360 -10.10 -25.43 9.80
CA LYS A 360 -9.51 -26.08 8.62
C LYS A 360 -10.60 -26.47 7.61
N VAL A 361 -11.26 -25.49 7.02
CA VAL A 361 -12.29 -25.66 5.99
C VAL A 361 -11.80 -25.07 4.66
N ALA A 362 -12.43 -25.49 3.55
CA ALA A 362 -12.03 -24.99 2.23
C ALA A 362 -12.37 -23.51 2.06
N THR A 363 -13.55 -23.09 2.52
CA THR A 363 -14.04 -21.72 2.53
C THR A 363 -14.84 -21.48 3.82
N TYR A 364 -14.86 -20.26 4.34
CA TYR A 364 -15.43 -19.98 5.67
C TYR A 364 -16.96 -19.88 5.69
N ASP A 365 -17.66 -19.93 4.57
CA ASP A 365 -19.10 -20.17 4.51
C ASP A 365 -19.51 -21.53 5.09
N LEU A 366 -18.61 -22.51 5.06
CA LEU A 366 -18.82 -23.84 5.67
C LEU A 366 -18.77 -23.83 7.20
N GLN A 367 -18.11 -22.82 7.80
CA GLN A 367 -18.01 -22.62 9.25
C GLN A 367 -17.98 -21.12 9.60
N PRO A 368 -19.12 -20.40 9.48
CA PRO A 368 -19.16 -18.94 9.64
C PRO A 368 -18.82 -18.43 11.05
N GLU A 369 -18.96 -19.26 12.08
CA GLU A 369 -18.52 -18.95 13.44
C GLU A 369 -17.00 -18.79 13.53
N MET A 370 -16.25 -19.38 12.62
CA MET A 370 -14.80 -19.38 12.60
C MET A 370 -14.25 -19.71 14.02
N SER A 371 -13.36 -18.87 14.57
CA SER A 371 -12.84 -19.06 15.94
C SER A 371 -13.30 -17.96 16.91
N ALA A 372 -14.43 -17.30 16.63
CA ALA A 372 -14.90 -16.20 17.46
C ALA A 372 -15.18 -16.59 18.92
N TYR A 373 -15.77 -17.76 19.14
CA TYR A 373 -16.03 -18.27 20.49
C TYR A 373 -14.74 -18.58 21.26
N GLU A 374 -13.74 -19.16 20.61
CA GLU A 374 -12.43 -19.47 21.20
C GLU A 374 -11.66 -18.20 21.55
N LEU A 375 -11.81 -17.12 20.76
CA LEU A 375 -11.23 -15.81 21.08
C LEU A 375 -11.91 -15.21 22.31
N ARG A 376 -13.25 -15.19 22.35
CA ARG A 376 -14.02 -14.74 23.50
C ARG A 376 -13.60 -15.50 24.78
N ASP A 377 -13.59 -16.82 24.72
CA ASP A 377 -13.29 -17.68 25.88
C ASP A 377 -11.84 -17.53 26.36
N ALA A 378 -10.91 -17.16 25.44
CA ALA A 378 -9.53 -16.87 25.82
C ALA A 378 -9.37 -15.48 26.45
N LEU A 379 -10.15 -14.49 26.03
CA LEU A 379 -9.99 -13.11 26.48
C LEU A 379 -10.69 -12.85 27.81
N ILE A 380 -11.89 -13.40 28.04
CA ILE A 380 -12.69 -13.16 29.25
C ILE A 380 -11.89 -13.39 30.55
N PRO A 381 -11.17 -14.51 30.74
CA PRO A 381 -10.38 -14.74 31.95
C PRO A 381 -9.27 -13.68 32.16
N GLU A 382 -8.68 -13.15 31.08
CA GLU A 382 -7.64 -12.12 31.17
C GLU A 382 -8.23 -10.76 31.61
N LEU A 383 -9.44 -10.43 31.13
CA LEU A 383 -10.16 -9.23 31.58
C LEU A 383 -10.56 -9.32 33.06
N GLU A 384 -10.99 -10.49 33.51
CA GLU A 384 -11.38 -10.74 34.90
C GLU A 384 -10.20 -10.64 35.90
N LYS A 385 -8.97 -11.00 35.47
CA LYS A 385 -7.75 -10.76 36.25
C LYS A 385 -7.46 -9.28 36.47
N GLY A 386 -7.84 -8.44 35.51
CA GLY A 386 -7.66 -6.99 35.60
C GLY A 386 -6.21 -6.51 35.52
N GLU A 387 -5.26 -7.33 35.06
CA GLU A 387 -3.83 -7.01 35.02
C GLU A 387 -3.39 -6.38 33.69
N VAL A 388 -4.24 -6.40 32.67
CA VAL A 388 -3.97 -5.89 31.32
C VAL A 388 -4.48 -4.46 31.20
N ASP A 389 -3.66 -3.57 30.65
CA ASP A 389 -4.01 -2.16 30.43
C ASP A 389 -4.65 -1.93 29.05
N PHE A 390 -4.20 -2.68 28.03
CA PHE A 390 -4.68 -2.54 26.65
C PHE A 390 -4.88 -3.88 25.96
N VAL A 391 -5.97 -4.01 25.22
CA VAL A 391 -6.27 -5.18 24.38
C VAL A 391 -6.55 -4.72 22.95
N CYS A 392 -5.94 -5.38 21.96
CA CYS A 392 -6.32 -5.30 20.56
C CYS A 392 -6.89 -6.66 20.13
N LEU A 393 -8.21 -6.73 19.98
CA LEU A 393 -8.96 -7.91 19.56
C LEU A 393 -9.48 -7.72 18.14
N ASN A 394 -9.31 -8.72 17.27
CA ASN A 394 -9.91 -8.77 15.95
C ASN A 394 -10.81 -10.01 15.81
N PHE A 395 -12.05 -9.81 15.41
CA PHE A 395 -12.98 -10.84 14.94
C PHE A 395 -12.99 -10.86 13.41
N ALA A 396 -12.50 -11.93 12.81
CA ALA A 396 -12.27 -12.07 11.37
C ALA A 396 -13.54 -12.33 10.56
N ASN A 397 -14.63 -12.67 11.20
CA ASN A 397 -15.81 -13.31 10.61
C ASN A 397 -16.44 -12.51 9.47
N GLY A 398 -16.69 -11.21 9.65
CA GLY A 398 -17.37 -10.36 8.65
C GLY A 398 -16.58 -10.29 7.34
N ASP A 399 -15.26 -10.15 7.42
CA ASP A 399 -14.40 -10.09 6.25
C ASP A 399 -14.23 -11.46 5.58
N MET A 400 -13.79 -12.45 6.33
CA MET A 400 -13.43 -13.76 5.78
C MET A 400 -14.63 -14.52 5.21
N VAL A 401 -15.80 -14.43 5.84
CA VAL A 401 -17.04 -15.01 5.32
C VAL A 401 -17.61 -14.14 4.21
N GLY A 402 -17.51 -12.81 4.31
CA GLY A 402 -17.90 -11.88 3.26
C GLY A 402 -17.23 -12.16 1.91
N HIS A 403 -15.95 -12.51 1.93
CA HIS A 403 -15.21 -12.89 0.72
C HIS A 403 -15.75 -14.11 -0.02
N THR A 404 -16.56 -14.95 0.62
CA THR A 404 -17.19 -16.11 -0.03
C THR A 404 -18.37 -15.73 -0.92
N GLY A 405 -18.97 -14.56 -0.69
CA GLY A 405 -20.17 -14.09 -1.40
C GLY A 405 -21.45 -14.79 -0.96
N ASP A 406 -21.40 -15.66 0.06
CA ASP A 406 -22.61 -16.31 0.60
C ASP A 406 -23.29 -15.42 1.64
N MET A 407 -24.43 -14.84 1.25
CA MET A 407 -25.24 -13.95 2.12
C MET A 407 -25.67 -14.65 3.41
N ASN A 408 -26.12 -15.89 3.35
CA ASN A 408 -26.64 -16.59 4.52
C ASN A 408 -25.52 -16.92 5.52
N ALA A 409 -24.37 -17.28 5.02
CA ALA A 409 -23.19 -17.51 5.85
C ALA A 409 -22.71 -16.22 6.50
N ALA A 410 -22.68 -15.11 5.76
CA ALA A 410 -22.30 -13.80 6.27
C ALA A 410 -23.28 -13.29 7.37
N ILE A 411 -24.59 -13.48 7.18
CA ILE A 411 -25.60 -13.21 8.22
C ILE A 411 -25.27 -13.99 9.50
N LYS A 412 -25.05 -15.29 9.38
CA LYS A 412 -24.70 -16.16 10.54
C LYS A 412 -23.39 -15.72 11.19
N ALA A 413 -22.41 -15.32 10.43
CA ALA A 413 -21.14 -14.78 10.95
C ALA A 413 -21.38 -13.53 11.81
N CYS A 414 -22.18 -12.58 11.32
CA CYS A 414 -22.57 -11.37 12.08
C CYS A 414 -23.30 -11.70 13.39
N GLU A 415 -24.22 -12.67 13.38
CA GLU A 415 -24.95 -13.10 14.59
C GLU A 415 -24.07 -13.78 15.64
N VAL A 416 -23.03 -14.49 15.20
CA VAL A 416 -22.02 -15.07 16.10
C VAL A 416 -21.17 -13.99 16.73
N VAL A 417 -20.73 -13.02 15.93
CA VAL A 417 -19.94 -11.87 16.40
C VAL A 417 -20.74 -11.07 17.45
N ASP A 418 -22.03 -10.79 17.21
CA ASP A 418 -22.90 -10.09 18.17
C ASP A 418 -22.89 -10.76 19.56
N LYS A 419 -23.00 -12.08 19.61
CA LYS A 419 -22.95 -12.85 20.87
C LYS A 419 -21.60 -12.72 21.56
N CYS A 420 -20.50 -12.83 20.82
CA CYS A 420 -19.15 -12.73 21.36
C CYS A 420 -18.86 -11.30 21.85
N VAL A 421 -19.28 -10.28 21.09
CA VAL A 421 -19.20 -8.86 21.47
C VAL A 421 -19.93 -8.63 22.79
N LYS A 422 -21.16 -9.15 22.93
CA LYS A 422 -21.93 -9.06 24.18
C LYS A 422 -21.12 -9.55 25.37
N ASP A 423 -20.65 -10.79 25.31
CA ASP A 423 -19.97 -11.43 26.44
C ASP A 423 -18.68 -10.67 26.81
N VAL A 424 -17.89 -10.25 25.83
CA VAL A 424 -16.66 -9.49 26.06
C VAL A 424 -16.95 -8.10 26.62
N VAL A 425 -17.89 -7.34 26.02
CA VAL A 425 -18.23 -5.98 26.47
C VAL A 425 -18.83 -5.97 27.88
N GLU A 426 -19.75 -6.89 28.20
CA GLU A 426 -20.31 -6.98 29.55
C GLU A 426 -19.24 -7.30 30.59
N THR A 427 -18.28 -8.19 30.27
CA THR A 427 -17.14 -8.49 31.14
C THR A 427 -16.20 -7.30 31.30
N ALA A 428 -15.93 -6.59 30.18
CA ALA A 428 -15.11 -5.39 30.16
C ALA A 428 -15.68 -4.28 31.07
N LEU A 429 -16.97 -4.00 30.95
CA LEU A 429 -17.65 -3.00 31.78
C LEU A 429 -17.67 -3.35 33.29
N LYS A 430 -17.77 -4.63 33.62
CA LYS A 430 -17.66 -5.11 35.01
C LYS A 430 -16.28 -4.89 35.61
N ASN A 431 -15.24 -5.00 34.77
CA ASN A 431 -13.83 -4.86 35.15
C ASN A 431 -13.22 -3.47 34.82
N GLU A 432 -14.09 -2.48 34.63
CA GLU A 432 -13.73 -1.06 34.42
C GLU A 432 -12.87 -0.77 33.17
N TYR A 433 -13.04 -1.57 32.12
CA TYR A 433 -12.47 -1.27 30.81
C TYR A 433 -13.39 -0.36 30.00
N THR A 434 -12.78 0.56 29.27
CA THR A 434 -13.40 1.27 28.17
C THR A 434 -13.23 0.45 26.89
N THR A 435 -14.28 0.20 26.13
CA THR A 435 -14.18 -0.51 24.84
C THR A 435 -14.44 0.46 23.69
N ILE A 436 -13.54 0.48 22.73
CA ILE A 436 -13.72 1.13 21.43
C ILE A 436 -13.99 0.02 20.42
N LEU A 437 -15.23 -0.06 19.93
CA LEU A 437 -15.64 -1.00 18.90
C LEU A 437 -15.59 -0.32 17.55
N ILE A 438 -14.85 -0.90 16.60
CA ILE A 438 -14.70 -0.38 15.22
C ILE A 438 -14.73 -1.52 14.20
N ALA A 439 -14.65 -1.17 12.93
CA ALA A 439 -14.11 -2.02 11.87
C ALA A 439 -12.91 -1.33 11.19
N ASP A 440 -12.13 -2.09 10.46
CA ASP A 440 -10.94 -1.59 9.74
C ASP A 440 -11.22 -1.29 8.27
N HIS A 441 -12.24 -1.89 7.68
CA HIS A 441 -12.82 -1.62 6.37
C HIS A 441 -14.21 -2.27 6.25
N GLY A 442 -14.92 -2.00 5.16
CA GLY A 442 -16.18 -2.66 4.84
C GLY A 442 -15.97 -3.90 3.96
N ASN A 443 -16.90 -4.86 4.08
CA ASN A 443 -17.01 -6.06 3.24
C ASN A 443 -18.46 -6.60 3.30
N CYS A 444 -18.89 -7.17 4.44
CA CYS A 444 -20.16 -7.88 4.56
C CYS A 444 -21.41 -6.98 4.61
N GLU A 445 -21.25 -5.67 4.66
CA GLU A 445 -22.36 -4.72 4.49
C GLU A 445 -22.78 -4.58 3.02
N THR A 446 -22.02 -5.18 2.09
CA THR A 446 -22.35 -5.21 0.66
C THR A 446 -22.04 -6.60 0.10
N MET A 447 -23.06 -7.46 0.03
CA MET A 447 -22.92 -8.85 -0.42
C MET A 447 -23.43 -9.08 -1.84
N ILE A 448 -24.08 -8.09 -2.46
CA ILE A 448 -24.73 -8.19 -3.77
C ILE A 448 -24.31 -7.00 -4.63
N ASN A 449 -23.78 -7.29 -5.83
CA ASN A 449 -23.47 -6.30 -6.85
C ASN A 449 -24.75 -5.72 -7.49
N PRO A 450 -24.69 -4.55 -8.16
CA PRO A 450 -25.82 -3.97 -8.87
C PRO A 450 -26.44 -4.85 -9.96
N ASP A 451 -25.68 -5.79 -10.51
CA ASP A 451 -26.15 -6.77 -11.47
C ASP A 451 -26.77 -8.04 -10.86
N GLY A 452 -26.84 -8.10 -9.53
CA GLY A 452 -27.37 -9.23 -8.75
C GLY A 452 -26.36 -10.35 -8.50
N SER A 453 -25.14 -10.26 -8.99
CA SER A 453 -24.07 -11.23 -8.68
C SER A 453 -23.55 -11.07 -7.25
N PRO A 454 -22.96 -12.12 -6.64
CA PRO A 454 -22.32 -12.02 -5.34
C PRO A 454 -21.18 -10.98 -5.36
N HIS A 455 -21.15 -10.11 -4.35
CA HIS A 455 -20.01 -9.22 -4.09
C HIS A 455 -19.06 -9.91 -3.11
N THR A 456 -17.77 -9.93 -3.41
CA THR A 456 -16.75 -10.66 -2.65
C THR A 456 -15.53 -9.82 -2.29
N SER A 457 -15.59 -8.51 -2.53
CA SER A 457 -14.48 -7.58 -2.33
C SER A 457 -14.76 -6.65 -1.16
N HIS A 458 -13.73 -5.96 -0.69
CA HIS A 458 -13.92 -4.84 0.24
C HIS A 458 -14.70 -3.70 -0.41
N THR A 459 -15.18 -2.77 0.40
CA THR A 459 -15.92 -1.60 -0.05
C THR A 459 -15.20 -0.30 0.32
N THR A 460 -15.68 0.81 -0.23
CA THR A 460 -15.26 2.16 0.19
C THR A 460 -16.23 2.77 1.19
N ASN A 461 -17.19 1.99 1.69
CA ASN A 461 -18.14 2.46 2.69
C ASN A 461 -17.43 2.79 4.01
N PRO A 462 -17.92 3.79 4.75
CA PRO A 462 -17.41 4.08 6.09
C PRO A 462 -17.70 2.93 7.05
N VAL A 463 -16.98 2.91 8.16
CA VAL A 463 -17.19 1.92 9.22
C VAL A 463 -17.62 2.60 10.51
N PRO A 464 -18.32 1.88 11.42
CA PRO A 464 -18.73 2.44 12.69
C PRO A 464 -17.56 2.59 13.67
N ILE A 465 -17.71 3.55 14.59
CA ILE A 465 -16.98 3.59 15.86
C ILE A 465 -17.97 3.80 16.99
N ILE A 466 -17.92 2.97 18.03
CA ILE A 466 -18.76 3.06 19.22
C ILE A 466 -17.84 3.12 20.45
N LEU A 467 -17.98 4.15 21.27
CA LEU A 467 -17.22 4.33 22.50
C LEU A 467 -18.03 3.86 23.71
N ILE A 468 -17.74 2.67 24.19
CA ILE A 468 -18.47 2.01 25.27
C ILE A 468 -17.79 2.30 26.59
N ASP A 469 -18.30 3.28 27.33
CA ASP A 469 -17.78 3.74 28.62
C ASP A 469 -18.91 4.30 29.48
N LYS A 470 -18.75 4.29 30.80
CA LYS A 470 -19.77 4.79 31.73
C LYS A 470 -19.83 6.33 31.80
N ASP A 471 -18.70 6.97 31.58
CA ASP A 471 -18.51 8.40 31.88
C ASP A 471 -18.40 9.26 30.61
N LEU A 472 -18.01 8.65 29.47
CA LEU A 472 -17.75 9.37 28.20
C LEU A 472 -19.06 9.50 27.42
N GLN A 473 -19.32 10.71 26.91
CA GLN A 473 -20.59 11.06 26.28
C GLN A 473 -20.44 11.52 24.83
N GLN A 474 -19.22 11.56 24.31
CA GLN A 474 -18.96 12.08 22.96
C GLN A 474 -17.82 11.32 22.29
N ILE A 475 -17.96 11.11 20.99
CA ILE A 475 -16.90 10.71 20.07
C ILE A 475 -17.16 11.37 18.71
N ASN A 476 -16.09 11.73 17.99
CA ASN A 476 -16.17 12.41 16.71
C ASN A 476 -15.91 11.44 15.54
N ASP A 477 -16.37 11.82 14.34
CA ASP A 477 -15.96 11.18 13.09
C ASP A 477 -14.44 11.33 12.88
N GLY A 478 -13.85 10.36 12.16
CA GLY A 478 -12.42 10.42 11.90
C GLY A 478 -11.91 9.37 10.92
N VAL A 479 -10.65 8.99 11.13
CA VAL A 479 -9.95 7.96 10.36
C VAL A 479 -9.27 6.95 11.31
N LEU A 480 -8.82 5.82 10.78
CA LEU A 480 -8.20 4.76 11.61
C LEU A 480 -6.96 5.24 12.37
N GLY A 481 -6.19 6.16 11.80
CA GLY A 481 -5.02 6.75 12.46
C GLY A 481 -5.32 7.54 13.73
N ASP A 482 -6.56 8.00 13.93
CA ASP A 482 -6.98 8.75 15.11
C ASP A 482 -7.13 7.87 16.36
N LEU A 483 -7.17 6.52 16.19
CA LEU A 483 -7.43 5.60 17.29
C LEU A 483 -6.28 5.52 18.27
N ALA A 484 -5.01 5.48 17.84
CA ALA A 484 -3.88 5.46 18.77
C ALA A 484 -3.82 6.73 19.66
N PRO A 485 -3.93 7.97 19.11
CA PRO A 485 -4.07 9.18 19.92
C PRO A 485 -5.26 9.14 20.90
N THR A 486 -6.40 8.60 20.45
CA THR A 486 -7.60 8.44 21.28
C THR A 486 -7.35 7.50 22.47
N ILE A 487 -6.76 6.34 22.22
CA ILE A 487 -6.40 5.36 23.26
C ILE A 487 -5.41 5.94 24.24
N LEU A 488 -4.34 6.61 23.76
CA LEU A 488 -3.35 7.24 24.64
C LEU A 488 -3.98 8.31 25.54
N LYS A 489 -4.89 9.14 25.00
CA LYS A 489 -5.62 10.14 25.80
C LYS A 489 -6.48 9.49 26.87
N LEU A 490 -7.22 8.43 26.58
CA LEU A 490 -8.01 7.68 27.56
C LEU A 490 -7.13 7.08 28.66
N MET A 491 -5.93 6.62 28.32
CA MET A 491 -4.96 6.06 29.25
C MET A 491 -4.11 7.10 29.99
N SER A 492 -4.30 8.40 29.73
CA SER A 492 -3.50 9.53 30.25
C SER A 492 -2.01 9.41 29.92
N ILE A 493 -1.71 8.97 28.73
CA ILE A 493 -0.36 8.88 28.17
C ILE A 493 -0.19 10.00 27.11
N GLU A 494 0.95 10.69 27.13
CA GLU A 494 1.25 11.75 26.18
C GLU A 494 1.43 11.18 24.76
N LYS A 495 0.78 11.82 23.79
CA LYS A 495 0.91 11.48 22.38
C LYS A 495 2.31 11.85 21.86
N PRO A 496 3.08 10.93 21.28
CA PRO A 496 4.37 11.26 20.69
C PRO A 496 4.21 12.11 19.43
N LYS A 497 5.24 12.90 19.11
CA LYS A 497 5.23 13.79 17.92
C LYS A 497 5.09 13.04 16.60
N ALA A 498 5.53 11.79 16.55
CA ALA A 498 5.40 10.95 15.37
C ALA A 498 3.93 10.60 15.01
N MET A 499 3.02 10.63 15.98
CA MET A 499 1.59 10.49 15.77
C MET A 499 0.99 11.83 15.33
N THR A 500 0.66 11.94 14.04
CA THR A 500 0.16 13.19 13.44
C THR A 500 -1.35 13.33 13.50
N GLN A 501 -2.06 12.27 13.80
CA GLN A 501 -3.52 12.29 13.93
C GLN A 501 -3.92 12.75 15.34
N GLU A 502 -5.22 13.07 15.50
CA GLU A 502 -5.74 13.67 16.72
C GLU A 502 -6.74 12.73 17.43
N SER A 503 -6.97 12.94 18.72
CA SER A 503 -7.93 12.19 19.50
C SER A 503 -9.38 12.53 19.10
N LEU A 504 -10.23 11.51 19.01
CA LEU A 504 -11.66 11.63 18.71
C LEU A 504 -12.53 11.95 19.93
N VAL A 505 -11.92 11.99 21.14
CA VAL A 505 -12.62 12.29 22.41
C VAL A 505 -12.06 13.51 23.11
#